data_e4ea11820167fecd19840ee4d246be76
#
_entry.id   e4ea11820167fecd19840ee4d246be76
#
_cell.length_a   1.000
_cell.length_b   1.000
_cell.length_c   1.000
_cell.angle_alpha   90.00
_cell.angle_beta   90.00
_cell.angle_gamma   90.00
#
_symmetry.space_group_name_H-M   'P 1'
#
loop_
_entity.id
_entity.type
_entity.pdbx_description
1 polymer ?
#
loop_
_entity_poly.entity_id
_entity_poly.type
_entity_poly.pdbx_seq_one_letter_code
_entity_poly.pdbx_strand_id
1 'polypeptide(L)'
;GGVSSGNYVVIRMSVESFRESIAIANKFYLGVGISLILVTTIIIIGITRKYTQPLLQLADISKRMSELDFNVKYADERNDEIGVLGESMNETSDKLETAISELKSANLQLHKDIAKKEEVDEMRKEFISNVSHELKTPIALIQGYAEGLQESISDNPEDMDYYCDVIIDEAGKMNKMVKNLLKLNQLEFGN
;
A
#
# COMPACT_ATOMS: atom_id res chain seq x y z
N GLY A 1 -29.76 102.03 -49.92
CA GLY A 1 -28.83 101.06 -49.44
C GLY A 1 -28.99 100.94 -47.93
N GLY A 2 -29.62 99.89 -47.44
CA GLY A 2 -29.77 99.61 -46.01
C GLY A 2 -28.64 98.74 -45.47
N VAL A 3 -28.00 99.15 -44.43
CA VAL A 3 -26.94 98.36 -43.75
C VAL A 3 -27.66 97.62 -42.62
N SER A 4 -27.72 96.29 -42.71
CA SER A 4 -28.22 95.41 -41.72
C SER A 4 -27.12 95.28 -40.61
N SER A 5 -27.40 95.89 -39.47
CA SER A 5 -26.53 95.69 -38.27
C SER A 5 -26.86 94.39 -37.63
N GLY A 6 -25.99 93.32 -37.82
CA GLY A 6 -26.11 92.05 -37.08
C GLY A 6 -25.57 92.22 -35.68
N ASN A 7 -26.41 91.99 -34.69
CA ASN A 7 -26.00 91.91 -33.27
C ASN A 7 -25.28 90.57 -32.99
N TYR A 8 -23.97 90.63 -32.78
CA TYR A 8 -23.18 89.44 -32.36
C TYR A 8 -23.15 89.42 -30.80
N VAL A 9 -23.68 88.37 -30.20
CA VAL A 9 -23.54 88.11 -28.76
C VAL A 9 -22.21 87.31 -28.57
N VAL A 10 -21.17 87.98 -28.09
CA VAL A 10 -19.88 87.31 -27.72
C VAL A 10 -19.99 86.80 -26.29
N ILE A 11 -20.18 85.50 -26.12
CA ILE A 11 -20.16 84.86 -24.79
C ILE A 11 -18.71 84.64 -24.49
N ARG A 12 -18.06 85.40 -23.59
CA ARG A 12 -16.76 85.17 -23.03
C ARG A 12 -16.94 84.16 -21.89
N MET A 13 -16.71 82.89 -22.17
CA MET A 13 -16.51 81.91 -21.10
C MET A 13 -15.06 82.02 -20.55
N SER A 14 -14.94 82.21 -19.23
CA SER A 14 -13.67 82.29 -18.55
C SER A 14 -13.02 80.89 -18.57
N VAL A 15 -11.93 80.68 -19.33
CA VAL A 15 -11.19 79.44 -19.39
C VAL A 15 -10.57 79.06 -18.05
N GLU A 16 -10.40 80.06 -17.16
CA GLU A 16 -9.82 79.91 -15.82
C GLU A 16 -10.78 79.14 -14.87
N SER A 17 -12.07 79.43 -14.91
CA SER A 17 -13.09 78.72 -14.09
C SER A 17 -13.27 77.26 -14.56
N PHE A 18 -13.06 76.96 -15.84
CA PHE A 18 -13.02 75.59 -16.36
C PHE A 18 -11.83 74.81 -15.87
N ARG A 19 -10.62 75.42 -15.84
CA ARG A 19 -9.41 74.78 -15.31
C ARG A 19 -9.50 74.51 -13.81
N GLU A 20 -10.05 75.36 -13.02
CA GLU A 20 -10.30 75.15 -11.60
C GLU A 20 -11.27 74.03 -11.35
N SER A 21 -12.36 73.96 -12.11
CA SER A 21 -13.35 72.89 -11.99
C SER A 21 -12.74 71.51 -12.36
N ILE A 22 -11.91 71.43 -13.40
CA ILE A 22 -11.20 70.22 -13.80
C ILE A 22 -10.18 69.83 -12.71
N ALA A 23 -9.44 70.78 -12.13
CA ALA A 23 -8.46 70.47 -11.05
C ALA A 23 -9.14 69.93 -9.77
N ILE A 24 -10.29 70.46 -9.40
CA ILE A 24 -11.10 69.96 -8.28
C ILE A 24 -11.65 68.57 -8.58
N ALA A 25 -12.19 68.34 -9.80
CA ALA A 25 -12.69 67.04 -10.22
C ALA A 25 -11.55 65.98 -10.23
N ASN A 26 -10.36 66.31 -10.75
CA ASN A 26 -9.22 65.41 -10.75
C ASN A 26 -8.73 65.02 -9.31
N LYS A 27 -8.67 66.00 -8.39
CA LYS A 27 -8.36 65.70 -6.98
C LYS A 27 -9.39 64.80 -6.35
N PHE A 28 -10.67 65.02 -6.62
CA PHE A 28 -11.75 64.17 -6.14
C PHE A 28 -11.66 62.75 -6.71
N TYR A 29 -11.49 62.59 -8.01
CA TYR A 29 -11.32 61.24 -8.64
C TYR A 29 -10.06 60.52 -8.18
N LEU A 30 -8.96 61.24 -7.94
CA LEU A 30 -7.72 60.68 -7.41
C LEU A 30 -7.93 60.19 -5.97
N GLY A 31 -8.64 60.96 -5.13
CA GLY A 31 -8.97 60.54 -3.76
C GLY A 31 -9.89 59.31 -3.72
N VAL A 32 -10.94 59.29 -4.56
CA VAL A 32 -11.83 58.14 -4.70
C VAL A 32 -11.07 56.92 -5.23
N GLY A 33 -10.20 57.09 -6.21
CA GLY A 33 -9.37 55.98 -6.77
C GLY A 33 -8.47 55.37 -5.72
N ILE A 34 -7.73 56.20 -4.94
CA ILE A 34 -6.89 55.71 -3.84
C ILE A 34 -7.71 54.95 -2.79
N SER A 35 -8.87 55.51 -2.38
CA SER A 35 -9.72 54.86 -1.36
C SER A 35 -10.24 53.50 -1.86
N LEU A 36 -10.65 53.36 -3.12
CA LEU A 36 -11.05 52.09 -3.72
C LEU A 36 -9.93 51.05 -3.74
N ILE A 37 -8.71 51.46 -4.08
CA ILE A 37 -7.55 50.57 -4.07
C ILE A 37 -7.27 50.06 -2.64
N LEU A 38 -7.33 50.91 -1.63
CA LEU A 38 -7.15 50.52 -0.23
C LEU A 38 -8.22 49.54 0.24
N VAL A 39 -9.47 49.80 -0.06
CA VAL A 39 -10.58 48.93 0.31
C VAL A 39 -10.48 47.57 -0.37
N THR A 40 -10.22 47.54 -1.69
CA THR A 40 -10.06 46.29 -2.41
C THR A 40 -8.84 45.48 -1.94
N THR A 41 -7.74 46.14 -1.58
CA THR A 41 -6.55 45.48 -1.02
C THR A 41 -6.86 44.81 0.32
N ILE A 42 -7.58 45.47 1.21
CA ILE A 42 -8.01 44.91 2.51
C ILE A 42 -8.90 43.68 2.30
N ILE A 43 -9.88 43.78 1.37
CA ILE A 43 -10.78 42.67 1.06
C ILE A 43 -10.01 41.47 0.52
N ILE A 44 -9.08 41.67 -0.41
CA ILE A 44 -8.22 40.62 -0.98
C ILE A 44 -7.40 39.93 0.11
N ILE A 45 -6.76 40.70 0.98
CA ILE A 45 -5.98 40.14 2.12
C ILE A 45 -6.91 39.30 3.02
N GLY A 46 -8.10 39.79 3.33
CA GLY A 46 -9.09 39.09 4.14
C GLY A 46 -9.52 37.75 3.51
N ILE A 47 -9.84 37.75 2.24
CA ILE A 47 -10.21 36.53 1.49
C ILE A 47 -9.05 35.53 1.45
N THR A 48 -7.85 36.00 1.15
CA THR A 48 -6.66 35.16 1.08
C THR A 48 -6.40 34.46 2.41
N ARG A 49 -6.43 35.18 3.52
CA ARG A 49 -6.20 34.60 4.86
C ARG A 49 -7.32 33.66 5.31
N LYS A 50 -8.55 34.00 4.98
CA LYS A 50 -9.72 33.23 5.46
C LYS A 50 -9.99 31.97 4.65
N TYR A 51 -9.71 31.97 3.33
CA TYR A 51 -10.07 30.86 2.45
C TYR A 51 -8.88 30.25 1.72
N THR A 52 -8.01 31.05 1.12
CA THR A 52 -6.93 30.53 0.26
C THR A 52 -5.85 29.78 1.04
N GLN A 53 -5.39 30.33 2.15
CA GLN A 53 -4.34 29.69 2.95
C GLN A 53 -4.77 28.35 3.54
N PRO A 54 -5.95 28.18 4.16
CA PRO A 54 -6.40 26.89 4.66
C PRO A 54 -6.57 25.84 3.55
N LEU A 55 -7.07 26.23 2.39
CA LEU A 55 -7.19 25.33 1.25
C LEU A 55 -5.84 24.85 0.72
N LEU A 56 -4.82 25.73 0.72
CA LEU A 56 -3.46 25.32 0.36
C LEU A 56 -2.85 24.37 1.40
N GLN A 57 -3.14 24.56 2.69
CA GLN A 57 -2.73 23.62 3.75
C GLN A 57 -3.37 22.25 3.56
N LEU A 58 -4.68 22.19 3.28
CA LEU A 58 -5.37 20.94 2.99
C LEU A 58 -4.81 20.23 1.74
N ALA A 59 -4.48 21.00 0.70
CA ALA A 59 -3.84 20.46 -0.50
C ALA A 59 -2.46 19.87 -0.22
N ASP A 60 -1.65 20.55 0.63
CA ASP A 60 -0.34 20.04 1.05
C ASP A 60 -0.47 18.75 1.88
N ILE A 61 -1.38 18.73 2.86
CA ILE A 61 -1.66 17.54 3.66
C ILE A 61 -2.10 16.38 2.75
N SER A 62 -3.02 16.61 1.80
CA SER A 62 -3.47 15.61 0.84
C SER A 62 -2.31 15.06 0.00
N LYS A 63 -1.39 15.92 -0.42
CA LYS A 63 -0.19 15.49 -1.16
C LYS A 63 0.71 14.60 -0.29
N ARG A 64 0.97 14.98 0.95
CA ARG A 64 1.77 14.17 1.88
C ARG A 64 1.12 12.83 2.19
N MET A 65 -0.20 12.79 2.35
CA MET A 65 -0.94 11.53 2.49
C MET A 65 -0.75 10.62 1.27
N SER A 66 -0.70 11.17 0.06
CA SER A 66 -0.42 10.38 -1.16
C SER A 66 1.00 9.80 -1.19
N GLU A 67 1.93 10.38 -0.44
CA GLU A 67 3.29 9.90 -0.23
C GLU A 67 3.42 9.00 1.02
N LEU A 68 2.27 8.60 1.62
CA LEU A 68 2.17 7.77 2.82
C LEU A 68 2.71 8.45 4.10
N ASP A 69 2.78 9.77 4.13
CA ASP A 69 3.11 10.54 5.34
C ASP A 69 1.81 11.00 6.02
N PHE A 70 1.38 10.25 7.02
CA PHE A 70 0.15 10.46 7.79
C PHE A 70 0.37 11.27 9.07
N ASN A 71 1.62 11.71 9.38
CA ASN A 71 1.93 12.44 10.60
C ASN A 71 1.40 13.88 10.60
N VAL A 72 1.06 14.41 9.43
CA VAL A 72 0.59 15.78 9.28
C VAL A 72 -0.92 15.81 9.32
N LYS A 73 -1.44 16.57 10.28
CA LYS A 73 -2.89 16.76 10.48
C LYS A 73 -3.27 18.23 10.29
N TYR A 74 -4.50 18.45 9.85
CA TYR A 74 -5.08 19.77 9.82
C TYR A 74 -5.40 20.19 11.26
N ALA A 75 -4.78 21.29 11.72
CA ALA A 75 -4.83 21.74 13.13
C ALA A 75 -5.69 23.00 13.36
N ASP A 76 -6.31 23.57 12.31
CA ASP A 76 -7.10 24.81 12.44
C ASP A 76 -8.51 24.47 12.98
N GLU A 77 -8.82 24.92 14.20
CA GLU A 77 -10.11 24.73 14.87
C GLU A 77 -11.16 25.72 14.34
N ARG A 78 -11.57 25.54 13.10
CA ARG A 78 -12.60 26.36 12.43
C ARG A 78 -13.95 25.69 12.52
N ASN A 79 -14.98 26.52 12.73
CA ASN A 79 -16.39 26.10 12.73
C ASN A 79 -17.09 26.42 11.40
N ASP A 80 -16.37 26.26 10.27
CA ASP A 80 -16.92 26.45 8.92
C ASP A 80 -16.71 25.18 8.08
N GLU A 81 -17.13 25.20 6.82
CA GLU A 81 -17.05 24.06 5.89
C GLU A 81 -15.61 23.58 5.66
N ILE A 82 -14.63 24.49 5.80
CA ILE A 82 -13.21 24.16 5.69
C ILE A 82 -12.74 23.38 6.92
N GLY A 83 -13.22 23.74 8.12
CA GLY A 83 -12.97 23.00 9.35
C GLY A 83 -13.51 21.58 9.29
N VAL A 84 -14.77 21.40 8.84
CA VAL A 84 -15.39 20.08 8.64
C VAL A 84 -14.59 19.24 7.63
N LEU A 85 -14.10 19.85 6.54
CA LEU A 85 -13.27 19.18 5.56
C LEU A 85 -11.94 18.74 6.16
N GLY A 86 -11.31 19.61 6.96
CA GLY A 86 -10.04 19.30 7.65
C GLY A 86 -10.17 18.13 8.63
N GLU A 87 -11.26 18.12 9.43
CA GLU A 87 -11.55 17.02 10.35
C GLU A 87 -11.80 15.70 9.62
N SER A 88 -12.61 15.71 8.56
CA SER A 88 -12.89 14.54 7.73
C SER A 88 -11.61 14.00 7.06
N MET A 89 -10.69 14.87 6.69
CA MET A 89 -9.40 14.53 6.13
C MET A 89 -8.48 13.88 7.19
N ASN A 90 -8.47 14.41 8.42
CA ASN A 90 -7.75 13.80 9.54
C ASN A 90 -8.26 12.39 9.83
N GLU A 91 -9.59 12.22 9.91
CA GLU A 91 -10.21 10.89 10.13
C GLU A 91 -9.85 9.89 9.02
N THR A 92 -9.88 10.35 7.77
CA THR A 92 -9.48 9.54 6.61
C THR A 92 -7.99 9.14 6.70
N SER A 93 -7.13 10.08 7.10
CA SER A 93 -5.70 9.84 7.31
C SER A 93 -5.46 8.75 8.37
N ASP A 94 -6.16 8.82 9.52
CA ASP A 94 -6.03 7.83 10.60
C ASP A 94 -6.49 6.43 10.17
N LYS A 95 -7.61 6.35 9.46
CA LYS A 95 -8.12 5.07 8.92
C LYS A 95 -7.16 4.46 7.90
N LEU A 96 -6.57 5.29 7.04
CA LEU A 96 -5.64 4.83 6.02
C LEU A 96 -4.32 4.35 6.64
N GLU A 97 -3.78 5.08 7.62
CA GLU A 97 -2.60 4.68 8.38
C GLU A 97 -2.79 3.33 9.06
N THR A 98 -3.94 3.15 9.73
CA THR A 98 -4.31 1.90 10.38
C THR A 98 -4.40 0.76 9.39
N ALA A 99 -5.11 0.94 8.26
CA ALA A 99 -5.27 -0.08 7.23
C ALA A 99 -3.92 -0.50 6.60
N ILE A 100 -3.04 0.46 6.35
CA ILE A 100 -1.68 0.18 5.82
C ILE A 100 -0.84 -0.59 6.84
N SER A 101 -0.92 -0.23 8.12
CA SER A 101 -0.22 -0.94 9.21
C SER A 101 -0.70 -2.39 9.35
N GLU A 102 -2.01 -2.61 9.30
CA GLU A 102 -2.62 -3.95 9.33
C GLU A 102 -2.21 -4.78 8.10
N LEU A 103 -2.26 -4.17 6.90
CA LEU A 103 -1.84 -4.83 5.66
C LEU A 103 -0.36 -5.26 5.73
N LYS A 104 0.51 -4.38 6.23
CA LYS A 104 1.94 -4.66 6.40
C LYS A 104 2.16 -5.81 7.37
N SER A 105 1.43 -5.82 8.49
CA SER A 105 1.51 -6.89 9.49
C SER A 105 1.01 -8.23 8.95
N ALA A 106 -0.11 -8.24 8.23
CA ALA A 106 -0.64 -9.43 7.56
C ALA A 106 0.31 -9.96 6.49
N ASN A 107 0.93 -9.07 5.71
CA ASN A 107 1.92 -9.46 4.70
C ASN A 107 3.16 -10.11 5.33
N LEU A 108 3.67 -9.53 6.42
CA LEU A 108 4.78 -10.14 7.17
C LEU A 108 4.43 -11.51 7.75
N GLN A 109 3.19 -11.70 8.22
CA GLN A 109 2.73 -12.99 8.72
C GLN A 109 2.62 -14.01 7.59
N LEU A 110 2.05 -13.62 6.45
CA LEU A 110 1.99 -14.47 5.26
C LEU A 110 3.37 -14.95 4.79
N HIS A 111 4.36 -14.06 4.78
CA HIS A 111 5.73 -14.45 4.42
C HIS A 111 6.32 -15.48 5.39
N LYS A 112 6.07 -15.33 6.70
CA LYS A 112 6.50 -16.32 7.70
C LYS A 112 5.81 -17.67 7.51
N ASP A 113 4.51 -17.65 7.22
CA ASP A 113 3.72 -18.88 7.02
C ASP A 113 4.16 -19.61 5.74
N ILE A 114 4.48 -18.86 4.66
CA ILE A 114 5.04 -19.42 3.42
C ILE A 114 6.40 -20.08 3.71
N ALA A 115 7.32 -19.39 4.37
CA ALA A 115 8.64 -19.92 4.69
C ALA A 115 8.54 -21.20 5.54
N LYS A 116 7.64 -21.22 6.54
CA LYS A 116 7.40 -22.41 7.35
C LYS A 116 6.82 -23.56 6.54
N LYS A 117 5.92 -23.27 5.59
CA LYS A 117 5.36 -24.30 4.70
C LYS A 117 6.42 -24.88 3.77
N GLU A 118 7.29 -24.02 3.21
CA GLU A 118 8.40 -24.47 2.36
C GLU A 118 9.37 -25.39 3.13
N GLU A 119 9.69 -25.05 4.39
CA GLU A 119 10.51 -25.88 5.27
C GLU A 119 9.87 -27.27 5.50
N VAL A 120 8.55 -27.30 5.80
CA VAL A 120 7.82 -28.56 5.98
C VAL A 120 7.77 -29.38 4.68
N ASP A 121 7.55 -28.75 3.54
CA ASP A 121 7.53 -29.42 2.24
C ASP A 121 8.91 -30.01 1.87
N GLU A 122 10.01 -29.32 2.21
CA GLU A 122 11.37 -29.82 2.00
C GLU A 122 11.65 -31.02 2.89
N MET A 123 11.35 -30.93 4.19
CA MET A 123 11.47 -32.07 5.12
C MET A 123 10.66 -33.28 4.65
N ARG A 124 9.45 -33.06 4.11
CA ARG A 124 8.62 -34.14 3.57
C ARG A 124 9.25 -34.81 2.36
N LYS A 125 9.85 -34.04 1.44
CA LYS A 125 10.56 -34.59 0.26
C LYS A 125 11.76 -35.41 0.68
N GLU A 126 12.56 -34.89 1.61
CA GLU A 126 13.72 -35.59 2.15
C GLU A 126 13.30 -36.89 2.83
N PHE A 127 12.26 -36.87 3.66
CA PHE A 127 11.68 -38.02 4.30
C PHE A 127 11.29 -39.12 3.28
N ILE A 128 10.51 -38.75 2.24
CA ILE A 128 10.07 -39.69 1.19
C ILE A 128 11.31 -40.29 0.46
N SER A 129 12.30 -39.46 0.15
CA SER A 129 13.51 -39.90 -0.48
C SER A 129 14.27 -40.95 0.36
N ASN A 130 14.47 -40.63 1.64
CA ASN A 130 15.18 -41.51 2.58
C ASN A 130 14.44 -42.84 2.78
N VAL A 131 13.10 -42.80 2.96
CA VAL A 131 12.28 -44.02 3.06
C VAL A 131 12.39 -44.88 1.79
N SER A 132 12.37 -44.25 0.61
CA SER A 132 12.49 -44.96 -0.66
C SER A 132 13.85 -45.66 -0.80
N HIS A 133 14.92 -44.99 -0.37
CA HIS A 133 16.26 -45.59 -0.36
C HIS A 133 16.39 -46.76 0.62
N GLU A 134 15.88 -46.59 1.85
CA GLU A 134 15.92 -47.63 2.88
C GLU A 134 15.06 -48.86 2.56
N LEU A 135 13.98 -48.69 1.79
CA LEU A 135 13.14 -49.79 1.33
C LEU A 135 13.74 -50.51 0.11
N LYS A 136 14.48 -49.83 -0.75
CA LYS A 136 15.00 -50.41 -1.99
C LYS A 136 16.01 -51.55 -1.73
N THR A 137 16.84 -51.42 -0.71
CA THR A 137 17.88 -52.38 -0.37
C THR A 137 17.29 -53.72 0.07
N PRO A 138 16.42 -53.82 1.09
CA PRO A 138 15.81 -55.10 1.48
C PRO A 138 14.93 -55.70 0.38
N ILE A 139 14.21 -54.89 -0.43
CA ILE A 139 13.44 -55.41 -1.57
C ILE A 139 14.36 -56.08 -2.58
N ALA A 140 15.49 -55.47 -2.94
CA ALA A 140 16.44 -56.06 -3.89
C ALA A 140 17.05 -57.37 -3.35
N LEU A 141 17.33 -57.46 -2.04
CA LEU A 141 17.81 -58.70 -1.43
C LEU A 141 16.74 -59.80 -1.46
N ILE A 142 15.50 -59.49 -1.04
CA ILE A 142 14.38 -60.43 -1.12
C ILE A 142 14.20 -60.95 -2.55
N GLN A 143 14.22 -60.03 -3.54
CA GLN A 143 14.05 -60.39 -4.94
C GLN A 143 15.19 -61.28 -5.42
N GLY A 144 16.46 -60.94 -5.16
CA GLY A 144 17.60 -61.70 -5.60
C GLY A 144 17.66 -63.13 -5.01
N TYR A 145 17.34 -63.27 -3.71
CA TYR A 145 17.29 -64.59 -3.07
C TYR A 145 16.07 -65.41 -3.53
N ALA A 146 14.93 -64.77 -3.78
CA ALA A 146 13.74 -65.45 -4.35
C ALA A 146 14.00 -65.92 -5.80
N GLU A 147 14.69 -65.13 -6.64
CA GLU A 147 15.11 -65.52 -7.99
C GLU A 147 16.10 -66.72 -7.92
N GLY A 148 17.06 -66.65 -6.97
CA GLY A 148 17.99 -67.78 -6.74
C GLY A 148 17.28 -69.09 -6.36
N LEU A 149 16.24 -69.03 -5.53
CA LEU A 149 15.41 -70.19 -5.23
C LEU A 149 14.63 -70.71 -6.46
N GLN A 150 14.10 -69.79 -7.28
CA GLN A 150 13.29 -70.11 -8.47
C GLN A 150 14.16 -70.79 -9.56
N GLU A 151 15.38 -70.32 -9.76
CA GLU A 151 16.32 -70.83 -10.76
C GLU A 151 17.05 -72.10 -10.30
N SER A 152 16.77 -72.59 -9.09
CA SER A 152 17.43 -73.80 -8.52
C SER A 152 18.98 -73.73 -8.60
N ILE A 153 19.54 -72.54 -8.32
CA ILE A 153 20.99 -72.28 -8.39
C ILE A 153 21.78 -73.18 -7.41
N SER A 154 21.09 -73.71 -6.39
CA SER A 154 21.63 -74.68 -5.47
C SER A 154 20.64 -75.81 -5.19
N ASP A 155 20.99 -77.05 -5.52
CA ASP A 155 20.26 -78.30 -5.18
C ASP A 155 20.48 -78.73 -3.72
N ASN A 156 21.30 -77.94 -2.95
CA ASN A 156 21.64 -78.26 -1.56
C ASN A 156 20.55 -77.76 -0.62
N PRO A 157 19.96 -78.63 0.20
CA PRO A 157 18.88 -78.20 1.14
C PRO A 157 19.32 -77.11 2.13
N GLU A 158 20.61 -77.09 2.53
CA GLU A 158 21.14 -76.06 3.47
C GLU A 158 21.20 -74.69 2.84
N ASP A 159 21.45 -74.57 1.54
CA ASP A 159 21.49 -73.30 0.81
C ASP A 159 20.03 -72.74 0.60
N MET A 160 19.10 -73.67 0.35
CA MET A 160 17.64 -73.28 0.24
C MET A 160 17.11 -72.73 1.57
N ASP A 161 17.44 -73.38 2.69
CA ASP A 161 17.03 -72.89 4.02
C ASP A 161 17.67 -71.52 4.33
N TYR A 162 18.96 -71.34 3.98
CA TYR A 162 19.64 -70.06 4.12
C TYR A 162 18.95 -68.93 3.30
N TYR A 163 18.56 -69.19 2.03
CA TYR A 163 17.86 -68.22 1.18
C TYR A 163 16.52 -67.86 1.76
N CYS A 164 15.76 -68.82 2.25
CA CYS A 164 14.50 -68.57 2.95
C CYS A 164 14.68 -67.72 4.20
N ASP A 165 15.69 -68.01 5.03
CA ASP A 165 15.96 -67.25 6.24
C ASP A 165 16.30 -65.79 5.96
N VAL A 166 17.12 -65.52 4.91
CA VAL A 166 17.42 -64.13 4.50
C VAL A 166 16.15 -63.39 4.06
N ILE A 167 15.27 -64.00 3.27
CA ILE A 167 14.00 -63.43 2.85
C ILE A 167 13.13 -63.09 4.04
N ILE A 168 12.99 -63.99 5.02
CA ILE A 168 12.19 -63.80 6.24
C ILE A 168 12.78 -62.68 7.08
N ASP A 169 14.09 -62.61 7.27
CA ASP A 169 14.75 -61.58 8.07
C ASP A 169 14.56 -60.18 7.45
N GLU A 170 14.79 -60.06 6.13
CA GLU A 170 14.61 -58.78 5.43
C GLU A 170 13.15 -58.32 5.42
N ALA A 171 12.20 -59.24 5.25
CA ALA A 171 10.76 -58.95 5.39
C ALA A 171 10.39 -58.46 6.81
N GLY A 172 11.02 -59.08 7.84
CA GLY A 172 10.88 -58.66 9.22
C GLY A 172 11.42 -57.27 9.49
N LYS A 173 12.59 -56.94 8.93
CA LYS A 173 13.18 -55.57 9.00
C LYS A 173 12.26 -54.53 8.35
N MET A 174 11.73 -54.83 7.15
CA MET A 174 10.79 -53.96 6.48
C MET A 174 9.52 -53.72 7.30
N ASN A 175 8.93 -54.75 7.89
CA ASN A 175 7.74 -54.61 8.73
C ASN A 175 8.01 -53.72 9.95
N LYS A 176 9.19 -53.86 10.57
CA LYS A 176 9.60 -52.98 11.70
C LYS A 176 9.76 -51.52 11.26
N MET A 177 10.38 -51.31 10.09
CA MET A 177 10.53 -49.97 9.48
C MET A 177 9.18 -49.32 9.21
N VAL A 178 8.24 -50.02 8.56
CA VAL A 178 6.88 -49.51 8.30
C VAL A 178 6.16 -49.15 9.58
N LYS A 179 6.27 -49.98 10.63
CA LYS A 179 5.66 -49.66 11.93
C LYS A 179 6.26 -48.41 12.57
N ASN A 180 7.55 -48.19 12.44
CA ASN A 180 8.22 -46.99 12.95
C ASN A 180 7.78 -45.75 12.16
N LEU A 181 7.67 -45.84 10.83
CA LEU A 181 7.18 -44.75 9.97
C LEU A 181 5.74 -44.37 10.28
N LEU A 182 4.87 -45.34 10.55
CA LEU A 182 3.47 -45.07 10.95
C LEU A 182 3.39 -44.36 12.32
N LYS A 183 4.25 -44.79 13.29
CA LYS A 183 4.33 -44.10 14.58
C LYS A 183 4.83 -42.66 14.43
N LEU A 184 5.85 -42.43 13.61
CA LEU A 184 6.38 -41.09 13.37
C LEU A 184 5.31 -40.20 12.72
N ASN A 185 4.61 -40.71 11.71
CA ASN A 185 3.52 -40.01 11.04
C ASN A 185 2.38 -39.64 11.99
N GLN A 186 2.03 -40.52 12.95
CA GLN A 186 1.03 -40.22 13.99
C GLN A 186 1.49 -39.14 14.98
N LEU A 187 2.79 -39.05 15.27
CA LEU A 187 3.34 -38.05 16.17
C LEU A 187 3.50 -36.67 15.51
N GLU A 188 3.85 -36.64 14.24
CA GLU A 188 4.10 -35.38 13.52
C GLU A 188 2.85 -34.81 12.83
N PHE A 189 1.92 -35.66 12.40
CA PHE A 189 0.75 -35.28 11.61
C PHE A 189 -0.59 -35.74 12.20
N GLY A 190 -0.57 -36.39 13.37
CA GLY A 190 -1.76 -36.85 14.06
C GLY A 190 -2.30 -35.81 15.01
N ASN A 191 -3.18 -34.96 14.46
CA ASN A 191 -4.19 -34.24 15.24
C ASN A 191 -5.54 -34.80 14.91
#